data_3ceee6a5b086fcbac60d316a55abefa8
#
_entry.id   3ceee6a5b086fcbac60d316a55abefa8
#
_cell.length_a   1.000
_cell.length_b   1.000
_cell.length_c   1.000
_cell.angle_alpha   90.00
_cell.angle_beta   90.00
_cell.angle_gamma   90.00
#
_symmetry.space_group_name_H-M   'P 1'
#
loop_
_entity.id
_entity.type
_entity.pdbx_description
1 polymer ?
#
loop_
_entity_poly.entity_id
_entity_poly.type
_entity_poly.pdbx_seq_one_letter_code
_entity_poly.pdbx_strand_id
1 'polypeptide(L)'
;LFKETDSVCIKVERMTNSIGKFNLYGTQFSMDNSGVKYHSIGVNGASVPSYLRCDYLMDQLKLVEPNLVIFSIGINDAYEPTFNPEEYYQNYDTLIQNIKAQYPNVNFIFTTNNDSYYKRKMVNERVFKAREVMYELAKNHDGIVWDLFHIMGGLNSIKLWEDAGLAKTDKIHLTTKGYKLSGDLFFEAFIKSYKSYIQKNG
;
A
#
# COMPACT_ATOMS: atom_id res chain seq x y z
N LEU A 1 14.25 -35.24 2.68
CA LEU A 1 14.28 -34.41 3.90
C LEU A 1 15.07 -33.15 3.55
N PHE A 2 14.37 -32.05 3.30
CA PHE A 2 15.04 -30.75 3.14
C PHE A 2 15.54 -30.31 4.51
N LYS A 3 16.81 -30.04 4.62
CA LYS A 3 17.41 -29.47 5.83
C LYS A 3 16.95 -28.03 5.93
N GLU A 4 16.39 -27.61 7.06
CA GLU A 4 16.19 -26.19 7.34
C GLU A 4 17.52 -25.48 7.18
N THR A 5 17.52 -24.39 6.40
CA THR A 5 18.69 -23.55 6.20
C THR A 5 18.36 -22.11 6.56
N ASP A 6 19.21 -21.48 7.30
CA ASP A 6 19.13 -20.10 7.79
C ASP A 6 19.92 -19.13 6.88
N SER A 7 20.62 -19.68 5.89
CA SER A 7 21.40 -18.85 4.97
C SER A 7 21.40 -19.44 3.55
N VAL A 8 21.34 -18.57 2.56
CA VAL A 8 21.47 -18.91 1.14
C VAL A 8 22.55 -18.03 0.52
N CYS A 9 23.50 -18.67 -0.19
CA CYS A 9 24.53 -17.96 -0.94
C CYS A 9 24.24 -18.07 -2.44
N ILE A 10 24.14 -16.94 -3.12
CA ILE A 10 23.99 -16.86 -4.57
C ILE A 10 25.34 -16.50 -5.15
N LYS A 11 25.92 -17.41 -5.96
CA LYS A 11 27.17 -17.17 -6.66
C LYS A 11 26.90 -16.94 -8.13
N VAL A 12 27.37 -15.82 -8.68
CA VAL A 12 27.27 -15.49 -10.08
C VAL A 12 28.67 -15.65 -10.70
N GLU A 13 28.78 -16.51 -11.71
CA GLU A 13 30.01 -16.78 -12.40
C GLU A 13 29.93 -16.39 -13.88
N ARG A 14 30.97 -15.73 -14.37
CA ARG A 14 31.08 -15.42 -15.79
C ARG A 14 31.55 -16.69 -16.54
N MET A 15 30.73 -17.19 -17.44
CA MET A 15 31.02 -18.41 -18.20
C MET A 15 31.76 -18.14 -19.51
N THR A 16 31.79 -16.91 -20.00
CA THR A 16 32.45 -16.52 -21.26
C THR A 16 33.17 -15.18 -21.12
N ASN A 17 34.12 -14.92 -22.01
CA ASN A 17 34.81 -13.62 -22.08
C ASN A 17 33.97 -12.50 -22.72
N SER A 18 32.71 -12.73 -23.04
CA SER A 18 31.82 -11.70 -23.59
C SER A 18 31.60 -10.56 -22.58
N ILE A 19 31.57 -9.33 -23.09
CA ILE A 19 31.26 -8.14 -22.31
C ILE A 19 29.74 -8.13 -22.09
N GLY A 20 29.28 -8.61 -20.94
CA GLY A 20 27.87 -8.63 -20.55
C GLY A 20 27.66 -7.97 -19.18
N LYS A 21 26.51 -7.35 -18.98
CA LYS A 21 26.06 -6.89 -17.66
C LYS A 21 25.13 -7.94 -17.07
N PHE A 22 25.32 -8.27 -15.80
CA PHE A 22 24.38 -9.06 -15.01
C PHE A 22 23.63 -8.11 -14.07
N ASN A 23 22.30 -8.16 -14.11
CA ASN A 23 21.45 -7.39 -13.20
C ASN A 23 20.66 -8.38 -12.32
N LEU A 24 20.89 -8.32 -11.02
CA LEU A 24 20.08 -9.03 -10.02
C LEU A 24 19.02 -8.07 -9.49
N TYR A 25 17.75 -8.28 -9.82
CA TYR A 25 16.64 -7.45 -9.37
C TYR A 25 16.11 -7.86 -8.00
N GLY A 26 16.41 -9.06 -7.54
CA GLY A 26 16.01 -9.56 -6.23
C GLY A 26 16.00 -11.08 -6.19
N THR A 27 15.71 -11.60 -5.01
CA THR A 27 15.50 -13.04 -4.75
C THR A 27 14.30 -13.20 -3.86
N GLN A 28 13.50 -14.21 -4.14
CA GLN A 28 12.35 -14.56 -3.31
C GLN A 28 12.57 -15.96 -2.73
N PHE A 29 12.41 -16.07 -1.40
CA PHE A 29 12.39 -17.35 -0.71
C PHE A 29 10.97 -17.64 -0.26
N SER A 30 10.49 -18.85 -0.53
CA SER A 30 9.17 -19.28 -0.09
C SER A 30 9.26 -20.68 0.50
N MET A 31 8.40 -20.95 1.48
CA MET A 31 8.17 -22.27 2.02
C MET A 31 6.83 -22.79 1.53
N ASP A 32 6.70 -24.11 1.40
CA ASP A 32 5.45 -24.76 0.94
C ASP A 32 4.40 -24.89 2.06
N ASN A 33 4.61 -24.23 3.19
CA ASN A 33 3.66 -24.22 4.30
C ASN A 33 2.48 -23.30 4.00
N SER A 34 1.29 -23.72 4.42
CA SER A 34 0.11 -22.84 4.42
C SER A 34 0.33 -21.65 5.35
N GLY A 35 -0.17 -20.49 4.98
CA GLY A 35 -0.02 -19.26 5.76
C GLY A 35 -0.26 -17.99 4.94
N VAL A 36 0.14 -16.86 5.50
CA VAL A 36 0.05 -15.55 4.86
C VAL A 36 1.45 -15.13 4.41
N LYS A 37 1.57 -14.78 3.12
CA LYS A 37 2.76 -14.12 2.57
C LYS A 37 2.45 -12.64 2.43
N TYR A 38 3.28 -11.79 3.03
CA TYR A 38 3.13 -10.34 2.94
C TYR A 38 4.24 -9.75 2.07
N HIS A 39 3.85 -8.98 1.07
CA HIS A 39 4.75 -8.25 0.18
C HIS A 39 4.49 -6.75 0.31
N SER A 40 5.54 -5.96 0.45
CA SER A 40 5.47 -4.51 0.46
C SER A 40 6.18 -3.95 -0.78
N ILE A 41 5.45 -3.21 -1.59
CA ILE A 41 5.94 -2.58 -2.83
C ILE A 41 5.85 -1.06 -2.77
N GLY A 42 6.02 -0.50 -1.58
CA GLY A 42 6.02 0.94 -1.36
C GLY A 42 7.32 1.60 -1.84
N VAL A 43 7.18 2.72 -2.54
CA VAL A 43 8.29 3.59 -2.95
C VAL A 43 8.07 4.98 -2.37
N ASN A 44 9.11 5.55 -1.75
CA ASN A 44 9.02 6.89 -1.18
C ASN A 44 8.71 7.93 -2.26
N GLY A 45 7.72 8.79 -2.00
CA GLY A 45 7.27 9.82 -2.94
C GLY A 45 6.39 9.30 -4.09
N ALA A 46 6.07 8.00 -4.14
CA ALA A 46 5.20 7.48 -5.19
C ALA A 46 3.77 8.00 -5.07
N SER A 47 3.18 8.31 -6.21
CA SER A 47 1.76 8.59 -6.46
C SER A 47 1.13 7.44 -7.25
N VAL A 48 -0.18 7.42 -7.43
CA VAL A 48 -0.84 6.39 -8.24
C VAL A 48 -0.29 6.34 -9.68
N PRO A 49 -0.11 7.47 -10.38
CA PRO A 49 0.52 7.48 -11.70
C PRO A 49 1.94 6.89 -11.73
N SER A 50 2.67 6.88 -10.60
CA SER A 50 3.99 6.26 -10.55
C SER A 50 3.92 4.74 -10.78
N TYR A 51 2.89 4.08 -10.27
CA TYR A 51 2.68 2.64 -10.48
C TYR A 51 2.21 2.35 -11.90
N LEU A 52 1.39 3.23 -12.50
CA LEU A 52 0.96 3.08 -13.89
C LEU A 52 2.12 3.21 -14.90
N ARG A 53 3.18 3.93 -14.53
CA ARG A 53 4.40 4.05 -15.35
C ARG A 53 5.42 2.93 -15.13
N CYS A 54 5.14 1.97 -14.25
CA CYS A 54 6.01 0.82 -14.03
C CYS A 54 5.72 -0.27 -15.06
N ASP A 55 6.43 -0.28 -16.17
CA ASP A 55 6.22 -1.21 -17.30
C ASP A 55 6.20 -2.69 -16.89
N TYR A 56 6.98 -3.05 -15.88
CA TYR A 56 7.11 -4.44 -15.41
C TYR A 56 6.24 -4.76 -14.18
N LEU A 57 5.39 -3.85 -13.70
CA LEU A 57 4.61 -4.10 -12.48
C LEU A 57 3.73 -5.34 -12.61
N MET A 58 3.00 -5.45 -13.73
CA MET A 58 2.10 -6.59 -13.96
C MET A 58 2.87 -7.90 -14.10
N ASP A 59 4.02 -7.88 -14.78
CA ASP A 59 4.86 -9.09 -14.91
C ASP A 59 5.49 -9.51 -13.57
N GLN A 60 5.87 -8.55 -12.75
CA GLN A 60 6.42 -8.84 -11.43
C GLN A 60 5.35 -9.33 -10.44
N LEU A 61 4.10 -8.91 -10.58
CA LEU A 61 3.00 -9.45 -9.78
C LEU A 61 2.78 -10.95 -9.99
N LYS A 62 3.19 -11.51 -11.13
CA LYS A 62 3.16 -12.97 -11.38
C LYS A 62 4.06 -13.77 -10.42
N LEU A 63 5.05 -13.13 -9.81
CA LEU A 63 5.93 -13.76 -8.82
C LEU A 63 5.26 -13.90 -7.45
N VAL A 64 4.24 -13.11 -7.16
CA VAL A 64 3.59 -13.07 -5.84
C VAL A 64 2.15 -13.56 -5.86
N GLU A 65 1.49 -13.55 -7.02
CA GLU A 65 0.12 -14.03 -7.21
C GLU A 65 -0.85 -13.58 -6.11
N PRO A 66 -1.16 -12.27 -6.02
CA PRO A 66 -1.86 -11.70 -4.88
C PRO A 66 -3.31 -12.20 -4.79
N ASN A 67 -3.74 -12.63 -3.63
CA ASN A 67 -5.15 -12.86 -3.30
C ASN A 67 -5.82 -11.61 -2.73
N LEU A 68 -5.02 -10.71 -2.15
CA LEU A 68 -5.44 -9.46 -1.56
C LEU A 68 -4.42 -8.37 -1.90
N VAL A 69 -4.92 -7.24 -2.40
CA VAL A 69 -4.12 -6.02 -2.60
C VAL A 69 -4.62 -4.95 -1.63
N ILE A 70 -3.69 -4.38 -0.85
CA ILE A 70 -3.98 -3.29 0.06
C ILE A 70 -3.38 -2.01 -0.52
N PHE A 71 -4.23 -1.10 -0.95
CA PHE A 71 -3.81 0.22 -1.42
C PHE A 71 -3.61 1.17 -0.25
N SER A 72 -2.37 1.57 -0.02
CA SER A 72 -1.98 2.54 1.01
C SER A 72 -1.11 3.63 0.38
N ILE A 73 -1.60 4.22 -0.70
CA ILE A 73 -0.97 5.29 -1.49
C ILE A 73 -1.96 6.42 -1.72
N GLY A 74 -1.49 7.59 -2.18
CA GLY A 74 -2.35 8.71 -2.53
C GLY A 74 -2.08 9.98 -1.74
N ILE A 75 -1.27 9.93 -0.65
CA ILE A 75 -0.91 11.14 0.08
C ILE A 75 -0.10 12.12 -0.80
N ASN A 76 0.75 11.60 -1.68
CA ASN A 76 1.52 12.42 -2.61
C ASN A 76 0.63 13.00 -3.71
N ASP A 77 -0.36 12.24 -4.18
CA ASP A 77 -1.39 12.74 -5.11
C ASP A 77 -2.16 13.91 -4.49
N ALA A 78 -2.70 13.71 -3.28
CA ALA A 78 -3.46 14.72 -2.56
C ALA A 78 -2.58 15.91 -2.09
N TYR A 79 -1.26 15.79 -2.13
CA TYR A 79 -0.36 16.89 -1.79
C TYR A 79 -0.21 17.90 -2.94
N GLU A 80 -0.43 17.47 -4.20
CA GLU A 80 -0.31 18.35 -5.36
C GLU A 80 -1.37 19.44 -5.36
N PRO A 81 -0.98 20.71 -5.62
CA PRO A 81 -1.94 21.84 -5.67
C PRO A 81 -3.04 21.64 -6.71
N THR A 82 -2.71 20.94 -7.79
CA THR A 82 -3.60 20.65 -8.92
C THR A 82 -4.38 19.35 -8.75
N PHE A 83 -4.43 18.79 -7.52
CA PHE A 83 -5.16 17.55 -7.25
C PHE A 83 -6.59 17.61 -7.82
N ASN A 84 -6.90 16.64 -8.66
CA ASN A 84 -8.21 16.47 -9.25
C ASN A 84 -8.77 15.10 -8.80
N PRO A 85 -9.90 15.06 -8.06
CA PRO A 85 -10.50 13.80 -7.59
C PRO A 85 -10.90 12.85 -8.72
N GLU A 86 -11.40 13.37 -9.83
CA GLU A 86 -11.79 12.56 -10.99
C GLU A 86 -10.57 11.89 -11.65
N GLU A 87 -9.49 12.65 -11.89
CA GLU A 87 -8.24 12.10 -12.41
C GLU A 87 -7.64 11.06 -11.44
N TYR A 88 -7.70 11.34 -10.14
CA TYR A 88 -7.24 10.42 -9.11
C TYR A 88 -8.05 9.11 -9.12
N TYR A 89 -9.38 9.20 -9.27
CA TYR A 89 -10.23 8.04 -9.45
C TYR A 89 -9.84 7.23 -10.69
N GLN A 90 -9.71 7.87 -11.85
CA GLN A 90 -9.40 7.22 -13.13
C GLN A 90 -8.03 6.52 -13.09
N ASN A 91 -7.02 7.13 -12.45
CA ASN A 91 -5.72 6.52 -12.28
C ASN A 91 -5.80 5.25 -11.42
N TYR A 92 -6.56 5.29 -10.32
CA TYR A 92 -6.78 4.12 -9.48
C TYR A 92 -7.59 3.04 -10.20
N ASP A 93 -8.67 3.42 -10.86
CA ASP A 93 -9.50 2.49 -11.61
C ASP A 93 -8.67 1.75 -12.67
N THR A 94 -7.83 2.47 -13.42
CA THR A 94 -6.92 1.88 -14.39
C THR A 94 -5.97 0.87 -13.73
N LEU A 95 -5.37 1.22 -12.60
CA LEU A 95 -4.47 0.32 -11.88
C LEU A 95 -5.20 -0.94 -11.39
N ILE A 96 -6.41 -0.79 -10.85
CA ILE A 96 -7.24 -1.89 -10.38
C ILE A 96 -7.64 -2.81 -11.55
N GLN A 97 -8.07 -2.24 -12.67
CA GLN A 97 -8.44 -2.99 -13.86
C GLN A 97 -7.27 -3.80 -14.41
N ASN A 98 -6.07 -3.22 -14.46
CA ASN A 98 -4.85 -3.94 -14.87
C ASN A 98 -4.56 -5.13 -13.94
N ILE A 99 -4.76 -4.98 -12.63
CA ILE A 99 -4.56 -6.07 -11.67
C ILE A 99 -5.66 -7.14 -11.84
N LYS A 100 -6.94 -6.74 -11.94
CA LYS A 100 -8.07 -7.66 -12.14
C LYS A 100 -7.95 -8.45 -13.46
N ALA A 101 -7.40 -7.87 -14.50
CA ALA A 101 -7.19 -8.56 -15.76
C ALA A 101 -6.28 -9.79 -15.63
N GLN A 102 -5.33 -9.77 -14.69
CA GLN A 102 -4.45 -10.91 -14.40
C GLN A 102 -4.97 -11.79 -13.25
N TYR A 103 -5.64 -11.18 -12.28
CA TYR A 103 -6.12 -11.82 -11.04
C TYR A 103 -7.61 -11.51 -10.83
N PRO A 104 -8.52 -12.15 -11.58
CA PRO A 104 -9.96 -11.82 -11.53
C PRO A 104 -10.60 -11.98 -10.15
N ASN A 105 -10.04 -12.85 -9.31
CA ASN A 105 -10.53 -13.13 -7.96
C ASN A 105 -9.79 -12.37 -6.84
N VAL A 106 -8.94 -11.40 -7.19
CA VAL A 106 -8.22 -10.60 -6.20
C VAL A 106 -9.19 -9.69 -5.44
N ASN A 107 -8.97 -9.59 -4.14
CA ASN A 107 -9.73 -8.68 -3.27
C ASN A 107 -8.96 -7.39 -3.01
N PHE A 108 -9.67 -6.32 -2.64
CA PHE A 108 -9.06 -5.02 -2.40
C PHE A 108 -9.43 -4.46 -1.04
N ILE A 109 -8.43 -3.88 -0.38
CA ILE A 109 -8.60 -2.98 0.76
C ILE A 109 -8.00 -1.63 0.38
N PHE A 110 -8.78 -0.58 0.57
CA PHE A 110 -8.36 0.79 0.37
C PHE A 110 -8.11 1.42 1.73
N THR A 111 -6.90 1.90 1.99
CA THR A 111 -6.66 2.69 3.18
C THR A 111 -6.72 4.17 2.81
N THR A 112 -7.51 4.94 3.54
CA THR A 112 -7.53 6.39 3.32
C THR A 112 -6.21 7.01 3.76
N ASN A 113 -5.84 8.14 3.16
CA ASN A 113 -4.64 8.87 3.56
C ASN A 113 -4.77 9.37 5.00
N ASN A 114 -3.64 9.51 5.69
CA ASN A 114 -3.61 10.29 6.92
C ASN A 114 -3.91 11.77 6.65
N ASP A 115 -4.40 12.49 7.67
CA ASP A 115 -4.47 13.94 7.60
C ASP A 115 -3.08 14.55 7.38
N SER A 116 -3.02 15.71 6.73
CA SER A 116 -1.76 16.39 6.46
C SER A 116 -1.91 17.88 6.30
N TYR A 117 -0.78 18.60 6.40
CA TYR A 117 -0.70 20.02 6.08
C TYR A 117 0.03 20.23 4.75
N TYR A 118 -0.47 21.16 3.95
CA TYR A 118 0.24 21.65 2.78
C TYR A 118 1.29 22.68 3.19
N LYS A 119 2.53 22.45 2.77
CA LYS A 119 3.69 23.30 3.11
C LYS A 119 3.83 23.57 4.62
N ARG A 120 3.43 22.61 5.46
CA ARG A 120 3.47 22.70 6.95
C ARG A 120 2.61 23.80 7.56
N LYS A 121 1.86 24.57 6.78
CA LYS A 121 1.16 25.79 7.23
C LYS A 121 -0.35 25.69 7.14
N MET A 122 -0.86 25.05 6.11
CA MET A 122 -2.29 25.01 5.81
C MET A 122 -2.81 23.59 5.89
N VAL A 123 -3.99 23.40 6.48
CA VAL A 123 -4.69 22.12 6.44
C VAL A 123 -4.89 21.70 4.99
N ASN A 124 -4.56 20.46 4.67
CA ASN A 124 -4.68 19.95 3.32
C ASN A 124 -6.08 19.32 3.09
N GLU A 125 -7.06 20.14 2.73
CA GLU A 125 -8.43 19.65 2.49
C GLU A 125 -8.53 18.66 1.33
N ARG A 126 -7.51 18.54 0.48
CA ARG A 126 -7.50 17.58 -0.63
C ARG A 126 -7.44 16.13 -0.13
N VAL A 127 -6.90 15.88 1.06
CA VAL A 127 -6.93 14.52 1.65
C VAL A 127 -8.34 14.06 1.96
N PHE A 128 -9.24 15.00 2.32
CA PHE A 128 -10.66 14.68 2.49
C PHE A 128 -11.31 14.29 1.15
N LYS A 129 -11.01 15.03 0.06
CA LYS A 129 -11.50 14.68 -1.28
C LYS A 129 -10.93 13.33 -1.76
N ALA A 130 -9.66 13.06 -1.49
CA ALA A 130 -9.04 11.76 -1.80
C ALA A 130 -9.70 10.61 -1.02
N ARG A 131 -10.09 10.84 0.24
CA ARG A 131 -10.86 9.90 1.05
C ARG A 131 -12.20 9.52 0.38
N GLU A 132 -12.97 10.50 -0.09
CA GLU A 132 -14.24 10.27 -0.78
C GLU A 132 -14.06 9.35 -2.00
N VAL A 133 -13.01 9.58 -2.79
CA VAL A 133 -12.66 8.73 -3.93
C VAL A 133 -12.35 7.30 -3.50
N MET A 134 -11.67 7.08 -2.36
CA MET A 134 -11.40 5.72 -1.87
C MET A 134 -12.68 4.96 -1.52
N TYR A 135 -13.69 5.65 -0.99
CA TYR A 135 -15.00 5.03 -0.73
C TYR A 135 -15.74 4.68 -2.04
N GLU A 136 -15.66 5.54 -3.03
CA GLU A 136 -16.24 5.30 -4.34
C GLU A 136 -15.56 4.11 -5.05
N LEU A 137 -14.23 4.07 -5.06
CA LEU A 137 -13.47 2.94 -5.59
C LEU A 137 -13.82 1.62 -4.89
N ALA A 138 -13.90 1.63 -3.56
CA ALA A 138 -14.28 0.43 -2.81
C ALA A 138 -15.67 -0.05 -3.19
N LYS A 139 -16.63 0.86 -3.32
CA LYS A 139 -18.00 0.54 -3.76
C LYS A 139 -18.05 -0.05 -5.18
N ASN A 140 -17.29 0.52 -6.12
CA ASN A 140 -17.32 0.13 -7.53
C ASN A 140 -16.52 -1.14 -7.82
N HIS A 141 -15.60 -1.51 -6.93
CA HIS A 141 -14.73 -2.69 -7.08
C HIS A 141 -14.96 -3.78 -6.04
N ASP A 142 -16.06 -3.74 -5.28
CA ASP A 142 -16.41 -4.69 -4.20
C ASP A 142 -15.28 -4.80 -3.14
N GLY A 143 -14.63 -3.67 -2.86
CA GLY A 143 -13.54 -3.59 -1.90
C GLY A 143 -13.99 -3.13 -0.52
N ILE A 144 -13.03 -3.09 0.40
CA ILE A 144 -13.24 -2.63 1.79
C ILE A 144 -12.43 -1.36 2.00
N VAL A 145 -12.96 -0.42 2.80
CA VAL A 145 -12.22 0.78 3.22
C VAL A 145 -11.77 0.63 4.67
N TRP A 146 -10.48 0.85 4.92
CA TRP A 146 -9.97 1.15 6.25
C TRP A 146 -9.68 2.64 6.35
N ASP A 147 -10.49 3.34 7.13
CA ASP A 147 -10.51 4.81 7.14
C ASP A 147 -9.56 5.40 8.18
N LEU A 148 -8.26 5.42 7.85
CA LEU A 148 -7.23 6.02 8.71
C LEU A 148 -7.51 7.49 8.99
N PHE A 149 -7.99 8.24 7.99
CA PHE A 149 -8.30 9.66 8.17
C PHE A 149 -9.30 9.91 9.30
N HIS A 150 -10.37 9.11 9.33
CA HIS A 150 -11.39 9.18 10.38
C HIS A 150 -10.83 8.72 11.73
N ILE A 151 -10.08 7.63 11.75
CA ILE A 151 -9.45 7.07 12.96
C ILE A 151 -8.51 8.08 13.61
N MET A 152 -7.79 8.87 12.81
CA MET A 152 -6.91 9.94 13.30
C MET A 152 -7.66 11.12 13.93
N GLY A 153 -8.94 11.33 13.56
CA GLY A 153 -9.75 12.45 14.01
C GLY A 153 -10.14 13.44 12.90
N GLY A 154 -9.88 13.10 11.61
CA GLY A 154 -10.25 13.93 10.47
C GLY A 154 -9.31 15.11 10.22
N LEU A 155 -9.82 16.16 9.57
CA LEU A 155 -9.04 17.37 9.27
C LEU A 155 -8.46 18.00 10.53
N ASN A 156 -7.21 18.44 10.43
CA ASN A 156 -6.41 19.06 11.48
C ASN A 156 -5.94 18.11 12.59
N SER A 157 -6.24 16.82 12.50
CA SER A 157 -5.82 15.82 13.48
C SER A 157 -4.31 15.56 13.48
N ILE A 158 -3.63 15.75 12.35
CA ILE A 158 -2.17 15.54 12.25
C ILE A 158 -1.39 16.38 13.26
N LYS A 159 -1.92 17.54 13.65
CA LYS A 159 -1.32 18.38 14.69
C LYS A 159 -1.38 17.71 16.05
N LEU A 160 -2.50 17.10 16.42
CA LEU A 160 -2.64 16.34 17.65
C LEU A 160 -1.71 15.15 17.67
N TRP A 161 -1.52 14.51 16.51
CA TRP A 161 -0.58 13.41 16.35
C TRP A 161 0.87 13.88 16.46
N GLU A 162 1.21 15.07 15.95
CA GLU A 162 2.53 15.69 16.14
C GLU A 162 2.78 15.97 17.64
N ASP A 163 1.83 16.60 18.32
CA ASP A 163 1.93 16.92 19.76
C ASP A 163 2.09 15.64 20.60
N ALA A 164 1.50 14.53 20.20
CA ALA A 164 1.64 13.22 20.82
C ALA A 164 2.92 12.44 20.40
N GLY A 165 3.76 13.03 19.55
CA GLY A 165 4.97 12.39 19.04
C GLY A 165 4.71 11.27 18.02
N LEU A 166 3.50 11.21 17.44
CA LEU A 166 3.08 10.21 16.44
C LEU A 166 3.26 10.71 15.00
N ALA A 167 3.27 12.02 14.78
CA ALA A 167 3.58 12.61 13.48
C ALA A 167 4.87 13.43 13.53
N LYS A 168 5.52 13.59 12.38
CA LYS A 168 6.70 14.44 12.23
C LYS A 168 6.30 15.92 12.13
N THR A 169 7.28 16.81 12.37
CA THR A 169 7.11 18.25 12.27
C THR A 169 6.81 18.75 10.85
N ASP A 170 6.95 17.89 9.84
CA ASP A 170 6.52 18.21 8.48
C ASP A 170 5.00 18.14 8.31
N LYS A 171 4.28 17.56 9.28
CA LYS A 171 2.82 17.40 9.29
C LYS A 171 2.27 16.64 8.07
N ILE A 172 3.04 15.69 7.59
CA ILE A 172 2.69 14.78 6.51
C ILE A 172 3.02 13.35 6.93
N HIS A 173 4.26 13.10 7.35
CA HIS A 173 4.72 11.77 7.67
C HIS A 173 4.50 11.45 9.15
N LEU A 174 4.20 10.20 9.41
CA LEU A 174 4.16 9.69 10.78
C LEU A 174 5.59 9.41 11.29
N THR A 175 5.76 9.38 12.60
CA THR A 175 6.98 8.84 13.22
C THR A 175 6.94 7.30 13.20
N THR A 176 8.04 6.64 13.57
CA THR A 176 8.03 5.18 13.76
C THR A 176 6.94 4.72 14.73
N LYS A 177 6.69 5.48 15.81
CA LYS A 177 5.59 5.20 16.75
C LYS A 177 4.23 5.36 16.09
N GLY A 178 4.04 6.41 15.28
CA GLY A 178 2.79 6.65 14.57
C GLY A 178 2.50 5.59 13.52
N TYR A 179 3.50 5.18 12.73
CA TYR A 179 3.34 4.07 11.79
C TYR A 179 3.04 2.75 12.48
N LYS A 180 3.71 2.48 13.63
CA LYS A 180 3.42 1.28 14.41
C LYS A 180 1.97 1.29 14.92
N LEU A 181 1.52 2.39 15.52
CA LEU A 181 0.14 2.53 15.99
C LEU A 181 -0.87 2.34 14.84
N SER A 182 -0.63 2.97 13.69
CA SER A 182 -1.48 2.81 12.50
C SER A 182 -1.54 1.34 12.05
N GLY A 183 -0.40 0.65 12.03
CA GLY A 183 -0.32 -0.78 11.69
C GLY A 183 -1.06 -1.66 12.70
N ASP A 184 -0.88 -1.41 13.99
CA ASP A 184 -1.56 -2.15 15.07
C ASP A 184 -3.10 -1.99 14.95
N LEU A 185 -3.59 -0.76 14.74
CA LEU A 185 -5.02 -0.47 14.56
C LEU A 185 -5.60 -1.15 13.30
N PHE A 186 -4.85 -1.12 12.19
CA PHE A 186 -5.25 -1.83 10.97
C PHE A 186 -5.34 -3.34 11.22
N PHE A 187 -4.31 -3.91 11.84
CA PHE A 187 -4.25 -5.34 12.12
C PHE A 187 -5.37 -5.80 13.05
N GLU A 188 -5.67 -5.05 14.11
CA GLU A 188 -6.79 -5.33 15.03
C GLU A 188 -8.13 -5.34 14.28
N ALA A 189 -8.39 -4.33 13.43
CA ALA A 189 -9.60 -4.25 12.63
C ALA A 189 -9.72 -5.43 11.67
N PHE A 190 -8.62 -5.78 10.99
CA PHE A 190 -8.54 -6.90 10.05
C PHE A 190 -8.82 -8.24 10.75
N ILE A 191 -8.14 -8.52 11.85
CA ILE A 191 -8.31 -9.77 12.61
C ILE A 191 -9.71 -9.87 13.22
N LYS A 192 -10.27 -8.77 13.71
CA LYS A 192 -11.65 -8.75 14.22
C LYS A 192 -12.65 -9.11 13.12
N SER A 193 -12.50 -8.54 11.94
CA SER A 193 -13.35 -8.84 10.78
C SER A 193 -13.22 -10.29 10.34
N TYR A 194 -11.99 -10.80 10.26
CA TYR A 194 -11.71 -12.20 9.93
C TYR A 194 -12.34 -13.18 10.94
N LYS A 195 -12.15 -12.94 12.23
CA LYS A 195 -12.76 -13.79 13.29
C LYS A 195 -14.28 -13.79 13.21
N SER A 196 -14.89 -12.61 12.96
CA SER A 196 -16.34 -12.50 12.79
C SER A 196 -16.83 -13.27 11.57
N TYR A 197 -16.08 -13.27 10.47
CA TYR A 197 -16.40 -14.04 9.27
C TYR A 197 -16.37 -15.55 9.55
N ILE A 198 -15.31 -16.05 10.18
CA ILE A 198 -15.18 -17.49 10.52
C ILE A 198 -16.32 -17.93 11.46
N GLN A 199 -16.68 -17.11 12.46
CA GLN A 199 -17.77 -17.45 13.38
C GLN A 199 -19.15 -17.54 12.70
N LYS A 200 -19.35 -16.82 11.59
CA LYS A 200 -20.62 -16.83 10.86
C LYS A 200 -20.72 -17.92 9.79
N ASN A 201 -19.59 -18.39 9.27
CA ASN A 201 -19.52 -19.26 8.10
C ASN A 201 -18.77 -20.58 8.35
N GLY A 202 -18.23 -20.81 9.52
CA GLY A 202 -17.61 -22.07 9.99
C GLY A 202 -18.50 -22.72 11.02
#